data_231bc16fc7c67bb393d2de52197adbbf
#
_entry.id   231bc16fc7c67bb393d2de52197adbbf
#
_cell.length_a   1.000
_cell.length_b   1.000
_cell.length_c   1.000
_cell.angle_alpha   90.00
_cell.angle_beta   90.00
_cell.angle_gamma   90.00
#
_symmetry.space_group_name_H-M   'P 1'
#
loop_
_entity.id
_entity.type
_entity.pdbx_description
1 polymer ?
#
loop_
_entity_poly.entity_id
_entity_poly.type
_entity_poly.pdbx_seq_one_letter_code
_entity_poly.pdbx_strand_id
1 'polypeptide(L)'
;MEAVQFWRKDIETLPRQELEALQLERFKERMQYVYERSLMYRRKYDEAGIKPSDIRTLADIRHVPFTFKEELRESQARNPPWGDFFCIPLEEGVRVFQTTGTTGIPVKVCLNKKDWTVHFYEQFMHFMHGYGIKTSDILFVPFGYGLYIAWWGFQAALEQAGVMIVPGGGQSTKDRVKNIFEWGATVVCGTPTYLLHLGETARNMGMPLTDSKVRILVAAGEPGANVPATKKALQELWGAKCYDDIGSSEISNFGFECVVQKGTHVVESMFYAECLDPETLQPVRTGEVGELVLSNLCTESMPLLRYRIKDLVRFNKETCECGRTFLRLDGGILGRSDDMFQFAGVNIFPSAIENLIRQVDAFSNEYQIVVPKMG
;
A
#
# COMPACT_ATOMS: atom_id res chain seq x y z
N MET A 1 -15.76 18.08 11.66
CA MET A 1 -15.30 16.81 11.04
C MET A 1 -15.64 16.87 9.57
N GLU A 2 -14.71 16.49 8.68
CA GLU A 2 -15.05 16.33 7.26
C GLU A 2 -16.12 15.25 7.11
N ALA A 3 -17.04 15.45 6.16
CA ALA A 3 -18.08 14.46 5.88
C ALA A 3 -17.44 13.18 5.35
N VAL A 4 -17.84 12.03 5.89
CA VAL A 4 -17.41 10.73 5.37
C VAL A 4 -17.91 10.56 3.94
N GLN A 5 -17.02 10.18 3.05
CA GLN A 5 -17.32 9.91 1.64
C GLN A 5 -17.04 8.45 1.32
N PHE A 6 -17.82 7.89 0.39
CA PHE A 6 -17.68 6.53 -0.11
C PHE A 6 -17.59 6.56 -1.64
N TRP A 7 -16.73 5.72 -2.21
CA TRP A 7 -16.78 5.43 -3.64
C TRP A 7 -17.94 4.50 -3.98
N ARG A 8 -17.97 3.35 -3.32
CA ARG A 8 -19.00 2.31 -3.45
C ARG A 8 -19.58 2.00 -2.08
N LYS A 9 -20.51 2.87 -1.63
CA LYS A 9 -21.13 2.68 -0.32
C LYS A 9 -21.79 1.30 -0.18
N ASP A 10 -22.41 0.82 -1.26
CA ASP A 10 -23.03 -0.50 -1.34
C ASP A 10 -22.04 -1.65 -1.02
N ILE A 11 -20.75 -1.49 -1.39
CA ILE A 11 -19.71 -2.49 -1.14
C ILE A 11 -18.95 -2.20 0.17
N GLU A 12 -18.62 -0.94 0.42
CA GLU A 12 -17.81 -0.53 1.57
C GLU A 12 -18.54 -0.68 2.91
N THR A 13 -19.86 -0.86 2.88
CA THR A 13 -20.71 -1.07 4.07
C THR A 13 -21.45 -2.41 4.05
N LEU A 14 -21.03 -3.36 3.19
CA LEU A 14 -21.61 -4.71 3.19
C LEU A 14 -21.49 -5.37 4.55
N PRO A 15 -22.52 -6.11 5.01
CA PRO A 15 -22.39 -7.01 6.13
C PRO A 15 -21.21 -7.96 5.93
N ARG A 16 -20.48 -8.29 7.01
CA ARG A 16 -19.28 -9.15 6.93
C ARG A 16 -19.51 -10.44 6.15
N GLN A 17 -20.64 -11.12 6.37
CA GLN A 17 -20.96 -12.38 5.67
C GLN A 17 -21.09 -12.19 4.15
N GLU A 18 -21.68 -11.10 3.70
CA GLU A 18 -21.84 -10.80 2.27
C GLU A 18 -20.51 -10.41 1.63
N LEU A 19 -19.67 -9.66 2.35
CA LEU A 19 -18.33 -9.30 1.89
C LEU A 19 -17.42 -10.54 1.79
N GLU A 20 -17.49 -11.45 2.75
CA GLU A 20 -16.77 -12.72 2.71
C GLU A 20 -17.26 -13.63 1.57
N ALA A 21 -18.55 -13.64 1.26
CA ALA A 21 -19.08 -14.34 0.09
C ALA A 21 -18.54 -13.76 -1.23
N LEU A 22 -18.51 -12.44 -1.36
CA LEU A 22 -17.91 -11.73 -2.50
C LEU A 22 -16.42 -12.06 -2.65
N GLN A 23 -15.67 -12.05 -1.55
CA GLN A 23 -14.24 -12.40 -1.55
C GLN A 23 -14.02 -13.86 -1.98
N LEU A 24 -14.84 -14.81 -1.50
CA LEU A 24 -14.75 -16.21 -1.89
C LEU A 24 -15.00 -16.40 -3.39
N GLU A 25 -16.05 -15.76 -3.92
CA GLU A 25 -16.38 -15.82 -5.35
C GLU A 25 -15.20 -15.31 -6.18
N ARG A 26 -14.69 -14.10 -5.90
CA ARG A 26 -13.57 -13.49 -6.61
C ARG A 26 -12.26 -14.28 -6.46
N PHE A 27 -12.01 -14.87 -5.29
CA PHE A 27 -10.84 -15.71 -5.08
C PHE A 27 -10.90 -16.98 -5.96
N LYS A 28 -12.06 -17.64 -6.02
CA LYS A 28 -12.25 -18.83 -6.89
C LYS A 28 -12.04 -18.48 -8.36
N GLU A 29 -12.63 -17.39 -8.83
CA GLU A 29 -12.45 -16.92 -10.20
C GLU A 29 -10.96 -16.63 -10.49
N ARG A 30 -10.27 -15.96 -9.55
CA ARG A 30 -8.86 -15.61 -9.72
C ARG A 30 -7.96 -16.85 -9.64
N MET A 31 -8.25 -17.81 -8.77
CA MET A 31 -7.52 -19.07 -8.70
C MET A 31 -7.67 -19.88 -9.98
N GLN A 32 -8.89 -19.97 -10.55
CA GLN A 32 -9.14 -20.60 -11.84
C GLN A 32 -8.36 -19.90 -12.95
N TYR A 33 -8.40 -18.57 -12.99
CA TYR A 33 -7.71 -17.75 -13.99
C TYR A 33 -6.19 -17.99 -13.99
N VAL A 34 -5.54 -17.95 -12.81
CA VAL A 34 -4.08 -18.18 -12.74
C VAL A 34 -3.72 -19.64 -13.01
N TYR A 35 -4.57 -20.59 -12.65
CA TYR A 35 -4.35 -22.01 -12.95
C TYR A 35 -4.34 -22.27 -14.46
N GLU A 36 -5.21 -21.59 -15.22
CA GLU A 36 -5.28 -21.73 -16.68
C GLU A 36 -4.15 -21.01 -17.41
N ARG A 37 -3.72 -19.85 -16.91
CA ARG A 37 -2.87 -18.91 -17.65
C ARG A 37 -1.43 -18.81 -17.17
N SER A 38 -1.13 -19.18 -15.93
CA SER A 38 0.22 -19.12 -15.36
C SER A 38 0.84 -20.50 -15.21
N LEU A 39 1.96 -20.72 -15.87
CA LEU A 39 2.74 -21.95 -15.72
C LEU A 39 3.26 -22.12 -14.30
N MET A 40 3.63 -21.00 -13.62
CA MET A 40 4.10 -21.02 -12.24
C MET A 40 2.99 -21.53 -11.29
N TYR A 41 1.79 -20.94 -11.36
CA TYR A 41 0.69 -21.32 -10.47
C TYR A 41 0.16 -22.72 -10.77
N ARG A 42 0.04 -23.09 -12.05
CA ARG A 42 -0.40 -24.43 -12.43
C ARG A 42 0.50 -25.51 -11.83
N ARG A 43 1.82 -25.39 -12.06
CA ARG A 43 2.81 -26.32 -11.50
C ARG A 43 2.71 -26.38 -9.97
N LYS A 44 2.69 -25.24 -9.32
CA LYS A 44 2.63 -25.11 -7.86
C LYS A 44 1.40 -25.78 -7.26
N TYR A 45 0.24 -25.60 -7.90
CA TYR A 45 -1.03 -26.19 -7.42
C TYR A 45 -1.10 -27.70 -7.73
N ASP A 46 -0.60 -28.13 -8.88
CA ASP A 46 -0.50 -29.56 -9.21
C ASP A 46 0.44 -30.30 -8.26
N GLU A 47 1.60 -29.72 -7.93
CA GLU A 47 2.55 -30.27 -6.94
C GLU A 47 1.95 -30.35 -5.52
N ALA A 48 1.12 -29.39 -5.16
CA ALA A 48 0.41 -29.37 -3.88
C ALA A 48 -0.85 -30.29 -3.89
N GLY A 49 -1.25 -30.83 -5.03
CA GLY A 49 -2.44 -31.65 -5.16
C GLY A 49 -3.74 -30.89 -4.98
N ILE A 50 -3.75 -29.54 -5.20
CA ILE A 50 -4.92 -28.69 -5.04
C ILE A 50 -5.43 -28.19 -6.38
N LYS A 51 -6.74 -28.14 -6.55
CA LYS A 51 -7.42 -27.60 -7.74
C LYS A 51 -8.32 -26.43 -7.37
N PRO A 52 -8.62 -25.51 -8.30
CA PRO A 52 -9.57 -24.42 -8.07
C PRO A 52 -10.94 -24.89 -7.53
N SER A 53 -11.41 -26.08 -7.95
CA SER A 53 -12.66 -26.68 -7.49
C SER A 53 -12.67 -27.09 -6.01
N ASP A 54 -11.51 -27.19 -5.38
CA ASP A 54 -11.39 -27.61 -3.98
C ASP A 54 -11.69 -26.46 -3.01
N ILE A 55 -11.64 -25.21 -3.51
CA ILE A 55 -11.98 -24.02 -2.73
C ILE A 55 -13.49 -23.84 -2.70
N ARG A 56 -14.11 -24.18 -1.58
CA ARG A 56 -15.56 -24.09 -1.33
C ARG A 56 -15.90 -23.04 -0.29
N THR A 57 -14.98 -22.77 0.62
CA THR A 57 -15.10 -21.80 1.71
C THR A 57 -13.82 -20.96 1.81
N LEU A 58 -13.86 -19.82 2.49
CA LEU A 58 -12.63 -19.02 2.77
C LEU A 58 -11.63 -19.81 3.60
N ALA A 59 -12.08 -20.76 4.44
CA ALA A 59 -11.18 -21.60 5.22
C ALA A 59 -10.33 -22.55 4.35
N ASP A 60 -10.78 -22.90 3.16
CA ASP A 60 -10.04 -23.78 2.24
C ASP A 60 -8.82 -23.05 1.63
N ILE A 61 -8.84 -21.71 1.59
CA ILE A 61 -7.74 -20.89 1.07
C ILE A 61 -6.42 -21.20 1.78
N ARG A 62 -6.46 -21.60 3.06
CA ARG A 62 -5.27 -22.00 3.82
C ARG A 62 -4.45 -23.13 3.17
N HIS A 63 -5.08 -23.94 2.32
CA HIS A 63 -4.43 -25.07 1.63
C HIS A 63 -3.75 -24.62 0.32
N VAL A 64 -4.05 -23.43 -0.20
CA VAL A 64 -3.39 -22.87 -1.36
C VAL A 64 -1.95 -22.48 -1.01
N PRO A 65 -0.93 -22.95 -1.74
CA PRO A 65 0.46 -22.62 -1.46
C PRO A 65 0.74 -21.09 -1.48
N PHE A 66 1.60 -20.64 -0.58
CA PHE A 66 2.04 -19.24 -0.55
C PHE A 66 2.84 -18.86 -1.79
N THR A 67 2.78 -17.58 -2.15
CA THR A 67 3.66 -16.97 -3.14
C THR A 67 4.70 -16.10 -2.43
N PHE A 68 5.95 -16.17 -2.88
CA PHE A 68 7.09 -15.46 -2.31
C PHE A 68 7.73 -14.54 -3.36
N LYS A 69 8.34 -13.45 -2.91
CA LYS A 69 9.05 -12.51 -3.78
C LYS A 69 10.22 -13.16 -4.51
N GLU A 70 10.89 -14.09 -3.85
CA GLU A 70 12.00 -14.87 -4.38
C GLU A 70 11.54 -15.72 -5.58
N GLU A 71 10.37 -16.36 -5.49
CA GLU A 71 9.79 -17.15 -6.61
C GLU A 71 9.51 -16.27 -7.83
N LEU A 72 9.06 -15.02 -7.63
CA LEU A 72 8.83 -14.09 -8.73
C LEU A 72 10.15 -13.74 -9.43
N ARG A 73 11.21 -13.47 -8.65
CA ARG A 73 12.57 -13.21 -9.17
C ARG A 73 13.13 -14.39 -9.94
N GLU A 74 13.04 -15.57 -9.37
CA GLU A 74 13.49 -16.81 -10.02
C GLU A 74 12.72 -17.09 -11.31
N SER A 75 11.42 -16.88 -11.28
CA SER A 75 10.57 -17.04 -12.46
C SER A 75 10.96 -16.06 -13.57
N GLN A 76 11.20 -14.79 -13.23
CA GLN A 76 11.66 -13.78 -14.18
C GLN A 76 13.09 -14.02 -14.67
N ALA A 77 13.95 -14.64 -13.88
CA ALA A 77 15.29 -15.03 -14.30
C ALA A 77 15.25 -16.20 -15.30
N ARG A 78 14.33 -17.17 -15.11
CA ARG A 78 14.15 -18.30 -16.02
C ARG A 78 13.48 -17.90 -17.33
N ASN A 79 12.45 -17.07 -17.26
CA ASN A 79 11.66 -16.62 -18.41
C ASN A 79 11.59 -15.09 -18.45
N PRO A 80 12.67 -14.40 -18.86
CA PRO A 80 12.71 -12.95 -18.86
C PRO A 80 11.82 -12.34 -19.95
N PRO A 81 11.29 -11.14 -19.76
CA PRO A 81 11.41 -10.33 -18.56
C PRO A 81 10.28 -10.55 -17.53
N TRP A 82 9.21 -11.32 -17.87
CA TRP A 82 7.94 -11.31 -17.11
C TRP A 82 7.75 -12.53 -16.21
N GLY A 83 8.49 -13.62 -16.44
CA GLY A 83 8.36 -14.85 -15.68
C GLY A 83 7.14 -15.69 -16.07
N ASP A 84 7.04 -16.89 -15.46
CA ASP A 84 5.98 -17.87 -15.71
C ASP A 84 4.65 -17.52 -15.01
N PHE A 85 4.60 -16.43 -14.26
CA PHE A 85 3.40 -15.93 -13.59
C PHE A 85 2.70 -14.80 -14.36
N PHE A 86 3.22 -14.41 -15.50
CA PHE A 86 2.59 -13.48 -16.44
C PHE A 86 1.42 -14.16 -17.15
N CYS A 87 0.21 -13.56 -17.06
CA CYS A 87 -1.05 -14.20 -17.43
C CYS A 87 -1.71 -13.66 -18.70
N ILE A 88 -1.10 -12.67 -19.37
CA ILE A 88 -1.66 -12.03 -20.57
C ILE A 88 -0.70 -12.15 -21.76
N PRO A 89 -1.17 -12.03 -23.01
CA PRO A 89 -0.32 -11.80 -24.16
C PRO A 89 0.51 -10.53 -23.99
N LEU A 90 1.77 -10.53 -24.47
CA LEU A 90 2.67 -9.38 -24.28
C LEU A 90 2.14 -8.10 -24.94
N GLU A 91 1.48 -8.22 -26.07
CA GLU A 91 0.88 -7.13 -26.83
C GLU A 91 -0.26 -6.41 -26.09
N GLU A 92 -0.82 -7.01 -25.05
CA GLU A 92 -1.82 -6.39 -24.18
C GLU A 92 -1.19 -5.53 -23.07
N GLY A 93 0.12 -5.66 -22.84
CA GLY A 93 0.84 -4.89 -21.84
C GLY A 93 0.94 -3.41 -22.24
N VAL A 94 0.51 -2.50 -21.36
CA VAL A 94 0.53 -1.04 -21.64
C VAL A 94 1.36 -0.24 -20.66
N ARG A 95 1.68 -0.81 -19.49
CA ARG A 95 2.49 -0.15 -18.46
C ARG A 95 3.45 -1.13 -17.81
N VAL A 96 4.65 -0.65 -17.55
CA VAL A 96 5.67 -1.44 -16.86
C VAL A 96 6.25 -0.67 -15.69
N PHE A 97 6.52 -1.39 -14.61
CA PHE A 97 7.15 -0.90 -13.41
C PHE A 97 8.16 -1.92 -12.89
N GLN A 98 8.92 -1.53 -11.89
CA GLN A 98 9.78 -2.44 -11.15
C GLN A 98 9.93 -2.01 -9.70
N THR A 99 10.22 -2.96 -8.84
CA THR A 99 10.56 -2.67 -7.44
C THR A 99 11.92 -1.98 -7.34
N THR A 100 12.20 -1.32 -6.22
CA THR A 100 13.49 -0.62 -6.02
C THR A 100 14.71 -1.55 -5.98
N GLY A 101 14.50 -2.84 -5.67
CA GLY A 101 15.58 -3.84 -5.68
C GLY A 101 16.65 -3.64 -4.59
N THR A 102 16.33 -2.96 -3.49
CA THR A 102 17.27 -2.65 -2.39
C THR A 102 18.04 -3.86 -1.85
N THR A 103 17.45 -5.06 -1.93
CA THR A 103 18.03 -6.32 -1.44
C THR A 103 18.41 -7.30 -2.56
N GLY A 104 18.37 -6.88 -3.84
CA GLY A 104 18.67 -7.78 -4.96
C GLY A 104 18.06 -7.35 -6.29
N ILE A 105 17.79 -8.32 -7.18
CA ILE A 105 17.22 -8.06 -8.50
C ILE A 105 15.78 -7.54 -8.36
N PRO A 106 15.42 -6.41 -9.01
CA PRO A 106 14.05 -5.89 -9.00
C PRO A 106 13.05 -6.88 -9.61
N VAL A 107 11.86 -6.96 -9.02
CA VAL A 107 10.71 -7.61 -9.66
C VAL A 107 10.08 -6.64 -10.65
N LYS A 108 9.87 -7.08 -11.88
CA LYS A 108 9.22 -6.32 -12.94
C LYS A 108 7.72 -6.60 -12.92
N VAL A 109 6.94 -5.55 -13.13
CA VAL A 109 5.48 -5.60 -13.18
C VAL A 109 5.02 -5.06 -14.52
N CYS A 110 4.16 -5.79 -15.20
CA CYS A 110 3.46 -5.35 -16.40
C CYS A 110 1.97 -5.32 -16.15
N LEU A 111 1.31 -4.28 -16.61
CA LEU A 111 -0.14 -4.11 -16.47
C LEU A 111 -0.77 -3.97 -17.85
N ASN A 112 -1.92 -4.61 -18.06
CA ASN A 112 -2.73 -4.40 -19.24
C ASN A 112 -3.61 -3.13 -19.09
N LYS A 113 -4.33 -2.80 -20.15
CA LYS A 113 -5.20 -1.61 -20.16
C LYS A 113 -6.28 -1.69 -19.07
N LYS A 114 -6.88 -2.86 -18.85
CA LYS A 114 -7.94 -3.03 -17.85
C LYS A 114 -7.41 -2.88 -16.43
N ASP A 115 -6.25 -3.49 -16.12
CA ASP A 115 -5.60 -3.30 -14.83
C ASP A 115 -5.32 -1.81 -14.56
N TRP A 116 -4.80 -1.10 -15.58
CA TRP A 116 -4.41 0.30 -15.43
C TRP A 116 -5.58 1.26 -15.35
N THR A 117 -6.62 1.10 -16.20
CA THR A 117 -7.70 2.10 -16.33
C THR A 117 -8.98 1.74 -15.60
N VAL A 118 -9.15 0.48 -15.17
CA VAL A 118 -10.34 0.02 -14.47
C VAL A 118 -9.99 -0.40 -13.04
N HIS A 119 -9.08 -1.36 -12.86
CA HIS A 119 -8.79 -1.90 -11.53
C HIS A 119 -8.06 -0.88 -10.66
N PHE A 120 -7.02 -0.22 -11.18
CA PHE A 120 -6.34 0.86 -10.45
C PHE A 120 -7.25 2.05 -10.19
N TYR A 121 -8.10 2.42 -11.17
CA TYR A 121 -9.08 3.48 -10.96
C TYR A 121 -10.04 3.14 -9.82
N GLU A 122 -10.69 1.97 -9.87
CA GLU A 122 -11.59 1.49 -8.80
C GLU A 122 -10.90 1.53 -7.44
N GLN A 123 -9.70 1.00 -7.35
CA GLN A 123 -8.90 0.94 -6.14
C GLN A 123 -8.63 2.34 -5.57
N PHE A 124 -8.09 3.26 -6.38
CA PHE A 124 -7.75 4.60 -5.91
C PHE A 124 -8.95 5.50 -5.68
N MET A 125 -10.12 5.17 -6.22
CA MET A 125 -11.35 5.88 -5.86
C MET A 125 -11.77 5.60 -4.42
N HIS A 126 -11.56 4.38 -3.89
CA HIS A 126 -11.72 4.12 -2.44
C HIS A 126 -10.80 5.02 -1.60
N PHE A 127 -9.56 5.21 -2.04
CA PHE A 127 -8.55 6.03 -1.37
C PHE A 127 -8.94 7.52 -1.44
N MET A 128 -9.24 8.03 -2.62
CA MET A 128 -9.66 9.40 -2.85
C MET A 128 -10.81 9.79 -1.91
N HIS A 129 -11.88 8.97 -1.88
CA HIS A 129 -13.04 9.21 -1.02
C HIS A 129 -12.73 8.97 0.46
N GLY A 130 -11.86 7.99 0.77
CA GLY A 130 -11.39 7.72 2.13
C GLY A 130 -10.67 8.90 2.75
N TYR A 131 -9.80 9.55 2.01
CA TYR A 131 -9.07 10.76 2.43
C TYR A 131 -9.93 12.04 2.40
N GLY A 132 -11.10 12.02 1.78
CA GLY A 132 -11.93 13.20 1.58
C GLY A 132 -11.41 14.13 0.50
N ILE A 133 -10.67 13.61 -0.50
CA ILE A 133 -10.26 14.35 -1.70
C ILE A 133 -11.47 14.54 -2.62
N LYS A 134 -11.58 15.70 -3.23
CA LYS A 134 -12.68 16.10 -4.13
C LYS A 134 -12.13 16.45 -5.51
N THR A 135 -12.99 16.44 -6.51
CA THR A 135 -12.64 16.86 -7.89
C THR A 135 -12.22 18.33 -7.98
N SER A 136 -12.62 19.16 -6.99
CA SER A 136 -12.19 20.56 -6.88
C SER A 136 -10.80 20.74 -6.26
N ASP A 137 -10.16 19.68 -5.78
CA ASP A 137 -8.81 19.73 -5.24
C ASP A 137 -7.75 19.82 -6.34
N ILE A 138 -6.56 20.27 -5.95
CA ILE A 138 -5.37 20.34 -6.78
C ILE A 138 -4.32 19.46 -6.14
N LEU A 139 -3.98 18.34 -6.78
CA LEU A 139 -2.95 17.41 -6.33
C LEU A 139 -1.59 17.87 -6.85
N PHE A 140 -0.67 18.20 -5.96
CA PHE A 140 0.74 18.41 -6.26
C PHE A 140 1.52 17.11 -6.00
N VAL A 141 2.26 16.65 -7.03
CA VAL A 141 3.05 15.41 -6.98
C VAL A 141 4.54 15.75 -7.01
N PRO A 142 5.20 15.98 -5.86
CA PRO A 142 6.62 16.36 -5.78
C PRO A 142 7.54 15.14 -5.97
N PHE A 143 7.32 14.36 -7.01
CA PHE A 143 7.99 13.09 -7.21
C PHE A 143 8.47 12.93 -8.65
N GLY A 144 9.68 12.32 -8.82
CA GLY A 144 10.22 12.00 -10.13
C GLY A 144 9.63 10.72 -10.70
N TYR A 145 9.08 10.79 -11.90
CA TYR A 145 8.50 9.66 -12.57
C TYR A 145 9.57 8.78 -13.23
N GLY A 146 9.54 7.48 -12.94
CA GLY A 146 10.45 6.47 -13.48
C GLY A 146 9.80 5.11 -13.52
N LEU A 147 10.58 4.04 -13.41
CA LEU A 147 10.08 2.67 -13.37
C LEU A 147 9.45 2.27 -12.04
N TYR A 148 9.60 3.07 -11.01
CA TYR A 148 8.96 2.85 -9.71
C TYR A 148 7.49 3.27 -9.78
N ILE A 149 6.58 2.39 -9.37
CA ILE A 149 5.13 2.60 -9.52
C ILE A 149 4.61 3.78 -8.70
N ALA A 150 5.09 3.94 -7.46
CA ALA A 150 4.74 5.00 -6.51
C ALA A 150 3.42 5.73 -6.83
N TRP A 151 3.53 7.01 -7.17
CA TRP A 151 2.39 7.89 -7.38
C TRP A 151 1.77 7.83 -8.78
N TRP A 152 2.31 7.00 -9.70
CA TRP A 152 1.77 6.87 -11.06
C TRP A 152 0.30 6.44 -11.08
N GLY A 153 -0.04 5.38 -10.32
CA GLY A 153 -1.42 4.87 -10.27
C GLY A 153 -2.37 5.84 -9.60
N PHE A 154 -1.95 6.42 -8.46
CA PHE A 154 -2.72 7.41 -7.72
C PHE A 154 -3.02 8.64 -8.58
N GLN A 155 -1.98 9.23 -9.20
CA GLN A 155 -2.15 10.36 -10.10
C GLN A 155 -3.09 10.06 -11.26
N ALA A 156 -2.86 8.96 -11.99
CA ALA A 156 -3.64 8.61 -13.15
C ALA A 156 -5.13 8.40 -12.81
N ALA A 157 -5.41 7.79 -11.66
CA ALA A 157 -6.77 7.58 -11.20
C ALA A 157 -7.46 8.90 -10.81
N LEU A 158 -6.77 9.79 -10.10
CA LEU A 158 -7.32 11.09 -9.71
C LEU A 158 -7.51 12.01 -10.92
N GLU A 159 -6.59 11.98 -11.90
CA GLU A 159 -6.73 12.70 -13.17
C GLU A 159 -7.97 12.21 -13.94
N GLN A 160 -8.15 10.89 -14.02
CA GLN A 160 -9.35 10.29 -14.63
C GLN A 160 -10.64 10.68 -13.89
N ALA A 161 -10.58 10.88 -12.57
CA ALA A 161 -11.69 11.37 -11.75
C ALA A 161 -11.97 12.87 -11.92
N GLY A 162 -11.10 13.62 -12.59
CA GLY A 162 -11.24 15.05 -12.83
C GLY A 162 -10.54 15.95 -11.81
N VAL A 163 -9.65 15.41 -10.98
CA VAL A 163 -8.79 16.21 -10.10
C VAL A 163 -7.65 16.85 -10.91
N MET A 164 -7.38 18.13 -10.69
CA MET A 164 -6.27 18.82 -11.34
C MET A 164 -4.93 18.30 -10.77
N ILE A 165 -4.01 17.91 -11.65
CA ILE A 165 -2.71 17.40 -11.29
C ILE A 165 -1.61 18.43 -11.61
N VAL A 166 -0.76 18.72 -10.63
CA VAL A 166 0.44 19.55 -10.81
C VAL A 166 1.68 18.66 -10.61
N PRO A 167 2.38 18.29 -11.71
CA PRO A 167 3.56 17.45 -11.61
C PRO A 167 4.77 18.24 -11.12
N GLY A 168 5.39 17.80 -10.02
CA GLY A 168 6.57 18.42 -9.42
C GLY A 168 7.89 17.66 -9.68
N GLY A 169 7.89 16.68 -10.62
CA GLY A 169 9.07 15.90 -10.97
C GLY A 169 10.18 16.76 -11.59
N GLY A 170 11.46 16.44 -11.30
CA GLY A 170 12.61 17.16 -11.86
C GLY A 170 12.88 18.56 -11.28
N GLN A 171 12.03 19.08 -10.41
CA GLN A 171 12.20 20.38 -9.77
C GLN A 171 13.05 20.27 -8.50
N SER A 172 13.72 21.39 -8.13
CA SER A 172 14.37 21.48 -6.82
C SER A 172 13.34 21.55 -5.69
N THR A 173 13.73 21.17 -4.46
CA THR A 173 12.84 21.26 -3.29
C THR A 173 12.32 22.68 -3.08
N LYS A 174 13.17 23.70 -3.31
CA LYS A 174 12.78 25.12 -3.20
C LYS A 174 11.73 25.53 -4.24
N ASP A 175 11.86 25.05 -5.47
CA ASP A 175 10.89 25.35 -6.52
C ASP A 175 9.56 24.62 -6.27
N ARG A 176 9.62 23.39 -5.75
CA ARG A 176 8.43 22.68 -5.30
C ARG A 176 7.66 23.43 -4.21
N VAL A 177 8.37 24.03 -3.24
CA VAL A 177 7.73 24.89 -2.22
C VAL A 177 7.01 26.06 -2.90
N LYS A 178 7.68 26.82 -3.77
CA LYS A 178 7.05 27.95 -4.49
C LYS A 178 5.81 27.51 -5.27
N ASN A 179 5.91 26.38 -5.99
CA ASN A 179 4.83 25.85 -6.81
C ASN A 179 3.62 25.40 -6.00
N ILE A 180 3.80 24.90 -4.77
CA ILE A 180 2.67 24.59 -3.87
C ILE A 180 1.81 25.84 -3.65
N PHE A 181 2.42 26.99 -3.41
CA PHE A 181 1.71 28.26 -3.24
C PHE A 181 1.16 28.80 -4.57
N GLU A 182 1.98 28.83 -5.60
CA GLU A 182 1.63 29.41 -6.91
C GLU A 182 0.44 28.72 -7.56
N TRP A 183 0.44 27.38 -7.56
CA TRP A 183 -0.66 26.59 -8.11
C TRP A 183 -1.82 26.39 -7.12
N GLY A 184 -1.65 26.84 -5.88
CA GLY A 184 -2.67 26.69 -4.84
C GLY A 184 -3.02 25.24 -4.54
N ALA A 185 -1.99 24.38 -4.47
CA ALA A 185 -2.16 22.96 -4.17
C ALA A 185 -2.94 22.75 -2.86
N THR A 186 -3.88 21.82 -2.87
CA THR A 186 -4.71 21.47 -1.71
C THR A 186 -4.43 20.07 -1.18
N VAL A 187 -3.82 19.22 -2.02
CA VAL A 187 -3.38 17.86 -1.68
C VAL A 187 -1.92 17.70 -2.13
N VAL A 188 -1.09 17.13 -1.25
CA VAL A 188 0.31 16.80 -1.58
C VAL A 188 0.57 15.36 -1.21
N CYS A 189 1.23 14.60 -2.08
CA CYS A 189 1.64 13.24 -1.80
C CYS A 189 3.16 13.10 -1.74
N GLY A 190 3.67 12.13 -0.98
CA GLY A 190 5.12 11.89 -0.87
C GLY A 190 5.47 10.83 0.16
N THR A 191 6.77 10.56 0.31
CA THR A 191 7.21 9.76 1.46
C THR A 191 7.22 10.62 2.73
N PRO A 192 6.97 10.07 3.91
CA PRO A 192 6.99 10.82 5.17
C PRO A 192 8.25 11.66 5.36
N THR A 193 9.44 11.08 5.13
CA THR A 193 10.71 11.79 5.27
C THR A 193 10.84 12.95 4.29
N TYR A 194 10.39 12.76 3.03
CA TYR A 194 10.43 13.84 2.05
C TYR A 194 9.43 14.96 2.38
N LEU A 195 8.25 14.63 2.85
CA LEU A 195 7.25 15.63 3.28
C LEU A 195 7.75 16.46 4.47
N LEU A 196 8.46 15.86 5.43
CA LEU A 196 9.14 16.57 6.51
C LEU A 196 10.20 17.53 5.94
N HIS A 197 11.09 17.02 5.08
CA HIS A 197 12.15 17.81 4.44
C HIS A 197 11.59 19.00 3.62
N LEU A 198 10.50 18.78 2.89
CA LEU A 198 9.83 19.83 2.12
C LEU A 198 9.25 20.92 3.02
N GLY A 199 8.61 20.53 4.12
CA GLY A 199 8.06 21.47 5.09
C GLY A 199 9.14 22.29 5.83
N GLU A 200 10.26 21.67 6.21
CA GLU A 200 11.40 22.37 6.79
C GLU A 200 12.06 23.33 5.81
N THR A 201 12.21 22.90 4.56
CA THR A 201 12.73 23.77 3.50
C THR A 201 11.84 25.00 3.34
N ALA A 202 10.53 24.82 3.34
CA ALA A 202 9.56 25.91 3.24
C ALA A 202 9.68 26.88 4.44
N ARG A 203 9.78 26.36 5.65
CA ARG A 203 10.00 27.18 6.86
C ARG A 203 11.29 27.99 6.77
N ASN A 204 12.39 27.36 6.34
CA ASN A 204 13.69 28.02 6.17
C ASN A 204 13.69 29.08 5.04
N MET A 205 12.77 28.98 4.08
CA MET A 205 12.54 29.98 3.04
C MET A 205 11.63 31.15 3.51
N GLY A 206 11.12 31.11 4.74
CA GLY A 206 10.12 32.09 5.22
C GLY A 206 8.73 31.89 4.58
N MET A 207 8.45 30.73 4.03
CA MET A 207 7.19 30.35 3.38
C MET A 207 6.55 29.14 4.09
N PRO A 208 6.15 29.25 5.36
CA PRO A 208 5.63 28.12 6.12
C PRO A 208 4.39 27.52 5.43
N LEU A 209 4.35 26.20 5.29
CA LEU A 209 3.27 25.52 4.56
C LEU A 209 1.93 25.58 5.27
N THR A 210 1.90 25.96 6.54
CA THR A 210 0.66 26.34 7.26
C THR A 210 -0.09 27.49 6.60
N ASP A 211 0.59 28.33 5.84
CA ASP A 211 0.01 29.47 5.11
C ASP A 211 -0.45 29.08 3.70
N SER A 212 -0.20 27.84 3.29
CA SER A 212 -0.64 27.30 1.99
C SER A 212 -2.12 26.87 2.04
N LYS A 213 -2.64 26.46 0.87
CA LYS A 213 -3.99 25.86 0.78
C LYS A 213 -3.99 24.35 1.01
N VAL A 214 -2.85 23.74 1.33
CA VAL A 214 -2.75 22.30 1.53
C VAL A 214 -3.57 21.90 2.75
N ARG A 215 -4.48 20.96 2.56
CA ARG A 215 -5.36 20.44 3.62
C ARG A 215 -5.17 18.94 3.84
N ILE A 216 -4.58 18.24 2.84
CA ILE A 216 -4.35 16.79 2.87
C ILE A 216 -2.92 16.50 2.45
N LEU A 217 -2.26 15.66 3.25
CA LEU A 217 -1.06 14.93 2.89
C LEU A 217 -1.41 13.46 2.73
N VAL A 218 -0.94 12.85 1.64
CA VAL A 218 -1.00 11.40 1.43
C VAL A 218 0.43 10.88 1.49
N ALA A 219 0.73 10.07 2.48
CA ALA A 219 2.08 9.59 2.73
C ALA A 219 2.18 8.07 2.54
N ALA A 220 3.17 7.62 1.77
CA ALA A 220 3.39 6.21 1.46
C ALA A 220 4.87 5.89 1.19
N GLY A 221 5.17 4.59 1.09
CA GLY A 221 6.45 4.08 0.62
C GLY A 221 7.49 3.79 1.70
N GLU A 222 7.29 4.29 2.90
CA GLU A 222 8.10 4.01 4.09
C GLU A 222 7.25 4.19 5.35
N PRO A 223 7.64 3.65 6.53
CA PRO A 223 6.98 3.95 7.79
C PRO A 223 6.98 5.46 8.08
N GLY A 224 5.94 5.96 8.74
CA GLY A 224 5.90 7.38 9.14
C GLY A 224 4.48 7.89 9.35
N ALA A 225 3.59 7.85 8.36
CA ALA A 225 2.22 8.30 8.55
C ALA A 225 1.42 7.46 9.56
N ASN A 226 1.81 6.21 9.76
CA ASN A 226 1.31 5.32 10.81
C ASN A 226 2.07 5.44 12.16
N VAL A 227 3.22 6.16 12.19
CA VAL A 227 3.99 6.43 13.41
C VAL A 227 3.45 7.71 14.06
N PRO A 228 2.87 7.66 15.28
CA PRO A 228 2.14 8.79 15.84
C PRO A 228 2.96 10.08 15.94
N ALA A 229 4.23 10.00 16.33
CA ALA A 229 5.11 11.17 16.45
C ALA A 229 5.39 11.80 15.07
N THR A 230 5.72 11.00 14.06
CA THR A 230 5.98 11.46 12.68
C THR A 230 4.72 12.07 12.07
N LYS A 231 3.57 11.40 12.24
CA LYS A 231 2.27 11.93 11.79
C LYS A 231 1.95 13.28 12.39
N LYS A 232 2.14 13.41 13.71
CA LYS A 232 1.92 14.67 14.43
C LYS A 232 2.84 15.77 13.87
N ALA A 233 4.14 15.50 13.72
CA ALA A 233 5.09 16.45 13.19
C ALA A 233 4.70 16.91 11.77
N LEU A 234 4.30 15.99 10.89
CA LEU A 234 3.81 16.31 9.55
C LEU A 234 2.60 17.22 9.59
N GLN A 235 1.61 16.89 10.42
CA GLN A 235 0.37 17.67 10.53
C GLN A 235 0.62 19.09 11.09
N GLU A 236 1.50 19.22 12.07
CA GLU A 236 1.89 20.53 12.64
C GLU A 236 2.69 21.36 11.63
N LEU A 237 3.63 20.75 10.91
CA LEU A 237 4.48 21.42 9.95
C LEU A 237 3.72 21.96 8.73
N TRP A 238 2.66 21.25 8.32
CA TRP A 238 1.87 21.60 7.14
C TRP A 238 0.54 22.28 7.46
N GLY A 239 0.05 22.21 8.69
CA GLY A 239 -1.32 22.62 9.02
C GLY A 239 -2.40 21.77 8.34
N ALA A 240 -2.06 20.54 7.93
CA ALA A 240 -2.87 19.66 7.10
C ALA A 240 -3.05 18.29 7.74
N LYS A 241 -4.10 17.55 7.39
CA LYS A 241 -4.26 16.15 7.79
C LYS A 241 -3.32 15.25 6.99
N CYS A 242 -2.64 14.32 7.66
CA CYS A 242 -1.78 13.34 7.03
C CYS A 242 -2.45 11.96 7.07
N TYR A 243 -2.58 11.33 5.93
CA TYR A 243 -3.16 9.98 5.76
C TYR A 243 -2.11 8.99 5.33
N ASP A 244 -2.21 7.78 5.90
CA ASP A 244 -1.37 6.64 5.56
C ASP A 244 -1.96 5.89 4.35
N ASP A 245 -1.10 5.66 3.35
CA ASP A 245 -1.39 4.91 2.12
C ASP A 245 -0.42 3.73 2.06
N ILE A 246 -0.93 2.50 2.05
CA ILE A 246 -0.12 1.31 2.11
C ILE A 246 -0.23 0.44 0.85
N GLY A 247 0.92 -0.05 0.41
CA GLY A 247 1.02 -0.89 -0.78
C GLY A 247 2.43 -1.37 -1.07
N SER A 248 2.55 -2.19 -2.09
CA SER A 248 3.85 -2.57 -2.66
C SER A 248 3.79 -2.60 -4.18
N SER A 249 4.96 -2.50 -4.82
CA SER A 249 5.03 -2.50 -6.29
C SER A 249 4.50 -3.80 -6.91
N GLU A 250 4.61 -4.92 -6.21
CA GLU A 250 4.22 -6.23 -6.69
C GLU A 250 2.71 -6.45 -6.71
N ILE A 251 2.01 -5.92 -5.70
CA ILE A 251 0.58 -6.20 -5.50
C ILE A 251 -0.29 -4.93 -5.58
N SER A 252 0.32 -3.76 -5.82
CA SER A 252 -0.31 -2.44 -5.80
C SER A 252 -0.65 -1.94 -4.39
N ASN A 253 -1.27 -0.76 -4.30
CA ASN A 253 -1.75 -0.20 -3.04
C ASN A 253 -3.00 -0.95 -2.60
N PHE A 254 -3.07 -1.43 -1.38
CA PHE A 254 -4.16 -2.26 -0.90
C PHE A 254 -4.92 -1.66 0.28
N GLY A 255 -4.37 -0.58 0.86
CA GLY A 255 -5.00 0.00 2.05
C GLY A 255 -4.85 1.51 2.16
N PHE A 256 -5.87 2.13 2.73
CA PHE A 256 -5.99 3.57 2.92
C PHE A 256 -6.55 3.91 4.30
N GLU A 257 -6.07 4.98 4.88
CA GLU A 257 -6.64 5.54 6.10
C GLU A 257 -7.87 6.41 5.76
N CYS A 258 -8.94 6.32 6.54
CA CYS A 258 -10.10 7.16 6.35
C CYS A 258 -10.05 8.44 7.20
N VAL A 259 -11.00 9.36 7.01
CA VAL A 259 -11.08 10.65 7.74
C VAL A 259 -11.14 10.51 9.26
N VAL A 260 -11.46 9.33 9.79
CA VAL A 260 -11.48 9.02 11.24
C VAL A 260 -10.07 8.81 11.79
N GLN A 261 -9.11 8.38 10.94
CA GLN A 261 -7.70 8.19 11.29
C GLN A 261 -7.45 7.19 12.44
N LYS A 262 -8.21 6.09 12.47
CA LYS A 262 -8.07 5.01 13.46
C LYS A 262 -7.57 3.70 12.83
N GLY A 263 -6.52 3.77 12.01
CA GLY A 263 -5.95 2.65 11.26
C GLY A 263 -6.35 2.65 9.80
N THR A 264 -5.78 1.72 9.05
CA THR A 264 -5.82 1.67 7.59
C THR A 264 -6.78 0.58 7.11
N HIS A 265 -7.79 0.94 6.32
CA HIS A 265 -8.73 -0.02 5.72
C HIS A 265 -8.06 -0.78 4.58
N VAL A 266 -8.23 -2.09 4.53
CA VAL A 266 -7.92 -2.89 3.34
C VAL A 266 -9.10 -2.82 2.38
N VAL A 267 -8.86 -2.61 1.08
CA VAL A 267 -9.92 -2.63 0.04
C VAL A 267 -10.35 -4.08 -0.19
N GLU A 268 -11.16 -4.61 0.72
CA GLU A 268 -11.53 -6.03 0.76
C GLU A 268 -12.39 -6.48 -0.43
N SER A 269 -12.95 -5.56 -1.18
CA SER A 269 -13.55 -5.89 -2.47
C SER A 269 -12.53 -6.33 -3.52
N MET A 270 -11.28 -5.91 -3.39
CA MET A 270 -10.22 -6.18 -4.37
C MET A 270 -9.09 -7.06 -3.82
N PHE A 271 -9.01 -7.21 -2.51
CA PHE A 271 -7.99 -8.00 -1.83
C PHE A 271 -8.60 -8.92 -0.78
N TYR A 272 -8.05 -10.12 -0.69
CA TYR A 272 -8.27 -11.01 0.44
C TYR A 272 -7.02 -11.00 1.31
N ALA A 273 -7.18 -10.69 2.59
CA ALA A 273 -6.10 -10.55 3.55
C ALA A 273 -6.17 -11.63 4.62
N GLU A 274 -5.03 -12.25 4.92
CA GLU A 274 -4.82 -13.16 6.04
C GLU A 274 -3.79 -12.54 6.99
N CYS A 275 -3.96 -12.76 8.30
CA CYS A 275 -2.98 -12.38 9.33
C CYS A 275 -2.52 -13.66 10.00
N LEU A 276 -1.27 -14.04 9.76
CA LEU A 276 -0.72 -15.33 10.17
C LEU A 276 0.45 -15.14 11.12
N ASP A 277 0.59 -16.05 12.07
CA ASP A 277 1.81 -16.15 12.85
C ASP A 277 2.98 -16.48 11.91
N PRO A 278 4.08 -15.71 11.92
CA PRO A 278 5.16 -15.87 10.94
C PRO A 278 5.94 -17.18 11.04
N GLU A 279 5.88 -17.86 12.20
CA GLU A 279 6.58 -19.12 12.45
C GLU A 279 5.70 -20.33 12.18
N THR A 280 4.47 -20.33 12.75
CA THR A 280 3.55 -21.48 12.64
C THR A 280 2.68 -21.42 11.39
N LEU A 281 2.57 -20.25 10.76
CA LEU A 281 1.71 -19.97 9.58
C LEU A 281 0.22 -20.22 9.84
N GLN A 282 -0.17 -20.24 11.12
CA GLN A 282 -1.56 -20.34 11.52
C GLN A 282 -2.17 -18.95 11.69
N PRO A 283 -3.48 -18.80 11.44
CA PRO A 283 -4.17 -17.54 11.69
C PRO A 283 -4.02 -17.10 13.15
N VAL A 284 -3.65 -15.84 13.37
CA VAL A 284 -3.65 -15.24 14.71
C VAL A 284 -5.05 -14.77 15.08
N ARG A 285 -5.30 -14.54 16.36
CA ARG A 285 -6.58 -14.00 16.82
C ARG A 285 -6.70 -12.54 16.40
N THR A 286 -7.92 -12.09 16.19
CA THR A 286 -8.20 -10.66 15.95
C THR A 286 -7.63 -9.82 17.09
N GLY A 287 -6.87 -8.78 16.75
CA GLY A 287 -6.16 -7.92 17.71
C GLY A 287 -4.74 -8.36 18.05
N GLU A 288 -4.32 -9.56 17.66
CA GLU A 288 -2.92 -9.99 17.77
C GLU A 288 -2.12 -9.57 16.53
N VAL A 289 -0.80 -9.47 16.68
CA VAL A 289 0.12 -9.14 15.60
C VAL A 289 0.46 -10.40 14.82
N GLY A 290 0.41 -10.31 13.50
CA GLY A 290 0.84 -11.37 12.60
C GLY A 290 1.36 -10.84 11.27
N GLU A 291 1.89 -11.71 10.44
CA GLU A 291 2.35 -11.39 9.10
C GLU A 291 1.16 -11.29 8.14
N LEU A 292 1.14 -10.22 7.35
CA LEU A 292 0.14 -9.99 6.33
C LEU A 292 0.42 -10.87 5.11
N VAL A 293 -0.59 -11.62 4.71
CA VAL A 293 -0.61 -12.36 3.45
C VAL A 293 -1.77 -11.86 2.61
N LEU A 294 -1.50 -11.49 1.36
CA LEU A 294 -2.49 -10.87 0.48
C LEU A 294 -2.74 -11.71 -0.78
N SER A 295 -4.00 -11.73 -1.19
CA SER A 295 -4.39 -12.19 -2.52
C SER A 295 -5.05 -11.05 -3.28
N ASN A 296 -4.55 -10.72 -4.48
CA ASN A 296 -5.19 -9.78 -5.37
C ASN A 296 -6.33 -10.49 -6.12
N LEU A 297 -7.53 -9.95 -6.02
CA LEU A 297 -8.76 -10.57 -6.55
C LEU A 297 -9.17 -10.05 -7.92
N CYS A 298 -8.50 -8.99 -8.44
CA CYS A 298 -8.93 -8.28 -9.64
C CYS A 298 -7.89 -8.27 -10.76
N THR A 299 -6.60 -8.18 -10.45
CA THR A 299 -5.50 -8.06 -11.44
C THR A 299 -5.48 -9.21 -12.43
N GLU A 300 -5.33 -8.88 -13.72
CA GLU A 300 -5.28 -9.86 -14.81
C GLU A 300 -3.85 -10.16 -15.27
N SER A 301 -2.98 -9.16 -15.32
CA SER A 301 -1.66 -9.31 -15.93
C SER A 301 -0.71 -10.16 -15.10
N MET A 302 -0.60 -9.87 -13.82
CA MET A 302 0.31 -10.54 -12.88
C MET A 302 -0.37 -10.71 -11.52
N PRO A 303 -1.42 -11.53 -11.42
CA PRO A 303 -2.13 -11.75 -10.15
C PRO A 303 -1.23 -12.43 -9.13
N LEU A 304 -1.30 -12.01 -7.88
CA LEU A 304 -0.62 -12.66 -6.77
C LEU A 304 -1.65 -13.24 -5.80
N LEU A 305 -1.58 -14.56 -5.58
CA LEU A 305 -2.42 -15.26 -4.63
C LEU A 305 -1.59 -15.76 -3.45
N ARG A 306 -2.09 -15.54 -2.24
CA ARG A 306 -1.42 -15.82 -0.97
C ARG A 306 0.04 -15.32 -0.94
N TYR A 307 0.23 -14.08 -1.37
CA TYR A 307 1.54 -13.44 -1.41
C TYR A 307 1.97 -13.00 -0.01
N ARG A 308 3.08 -13.55 0.47
CA ARG A 308 3.71 -13.16 1.74
C ARG A 308 4.48 -11.87 1.56
N ILE A 309 3.85 -10.76 1.98
CA ILE A 309 4.45 -9.42 1.84
C ILE A 309 5.50 -9.12 2.93
N LYS A 310 5.48 -9.92 4.02
CA LYS A 310 6.34 -9.80 5.20
C LYS A 310 6.08 -8.59 6.09
N ASP A 311 5.01 -7.87 5.86
CA ASP A 311 4.57 -6.79 6.73
C ASP A 311 3.82 -7.36 7.94
N LEU A 312 4.09 -6.81 9.13
CA LEU A 312 3.39 -7.15 10.37
C LEU A 312 2.24 -6.20 10.60
N VAL A 313 1.08 -6.76 10.91
CA VAL A 313 -0.18 -6.03 11.06
C VAL A 313 -0.99 -6.53 12.24
N ARG A 314 -1.97 -5.76 12.64
CA ARG A 314 -2.99 -6.15 13.62
C ARG A 314 -4.37 -5.94 13.01
N PHE A 315 -5.12 -7.02 12.83
CA PHE A 315 -6.46 -6.96 12.26
C PHE A 315 -7.49 -6.48 13.27
N ASN A 316 -8.36 -5.56 12.80
CA ASN A 316 -9.57 -5.16 13.48
C ASN A 316 -10.75 -5.29 12.51
N LYS A 317 -11.71 -6.15 12.86
CA LYS A 317 -12.91 -6.45 12.05
C LYS A 317 -14.14 -5.66 12.50
N GLU A 318 -14.01 -4.78 13.48
CA GLU A 318 -15.12 -3.94 13.93
C GLU A 318 -15.45 -2.88 12.87
N THR A 319 -16.74 -2.60 12.73
CA THR A 319 -17.21 -1.50 11.87
C THR A 319 -16.55 -0.19 12.31
N CYS A 320 -15.92 0.48 11.39
CA CYS A 320 -15.27 1.77 11.66
C CYS A 320 -16.33 2.85 11.93
N GLU A 321 -15.98 3.85 12.74
CA GLU A 321 -16.81 5.05 12.96
C GLU A 321 -17.15 5.81 11.65
N CYS A 322 -16.36 5.60 10.57
CA CYS A 322 -16.69 6.10 9.24
C CYS A 322 -17.85 5.32 8.57
N GLY A 323 -18.31 4.24 9.17
CA GLY A 323 -19.36 3.36 8.63
C GLY A 323 -18.89 2.24 7.71
N ARG A 324 -17.59 2.17 7.36
CA ARG A 324 -17.03 1.06 6.57
C ARG A 324 -16.93 -0.21 7.38
N THR A 325 -17.27 -1.30 6.74
CA THR A 325 -17.12 -2.66 7.29
C THR A 325 -15.82 -3.33 6.81
N PHE A 326 -15.08 -2.70 5.92
CA PHE A 326 -13.77 -3.17 5.49
C PHE A 326 -12.83 -3.37 6.67
N LEU A 327 -12.10 -4.48 6.67
CA LEU A 327 -11.04 -4.79 7.62
C LEU A 327 -10.12 -3.59 7.81
N ARG A 328 -9.81 -3.31 9.08
CA ARG A 328 -8.87 -2.26 9.44
C ARG A 328 -7.58 -2.86 10.01
N LEU A 329 -6.46 -2.30 9.62
CA LEU A 329 -5.16 -2.57 10.19
C LEU A 329 -4.91 -1.52 11.28
N ASP A 330 -5.04 -1.89 12.55
CA ASP A 330 -4.83 -0.98 13.67
C ASP A 330 -3.35 -0.62 13.80
N GLY A 331 -3.03 0.67 13.60
CA GLY A 331 -1.67 1.18 13.54
C GLY A 331 -0.99 1.02 12.16
N GLY A 332 -1.73 0.60 11.11
CA GLY A 332 -1.18 0.41 9.76
C GLY A 332 -0.19 -0.76 9.70
N ILE A 333 0.92 -0.57 9.01
CA ILE A 333 2.05 -1.52 8.99
C ILE A 333 2.92 -1.28 10.22
N LEU A 334 2.98 -2.24 11.12
CA LEU A 334 3.70 -2.13 12.40
C LEU A 334 5.22 -2.30 12.25
N GLY A 335 5.63 -2.97 11.17
CA GLY A 335 7.02 -3.27 10.85
C GLY A 335 7.09 -4.41 9.84
N ARG A 336 8.29 -4.89 9.56
CA ARG A 336 8.49 -6.05 8.68
C ARG A 336 9.06 -7.22 9.49
N SER A 337 8.62 -8.43 9.17
CA SER A 337 9.11 -9.64 9.83
C SER A 337 10.61 -9.92 9.53
N ASP A 338 11.12 -9.41 8.39
CA ASP A 338 12.51 -9.52 7.96
C ASP A 338 13.41 -8.33 8.40
N ASP A 339 12.86 -7.25 8.91
CA ASP A 339 13.60 -6.10 9.46
C ASP A 339 13.64 -6.09 11.00
N MET A 340 12.90 -6.99 11.63
CA MET A 340 12.89 -7.16 13.07
C MET A 340 14.25 -7.70 13.54
N PHE A 341 14.82 -7.08 14.56
CA PHE A 341 15.99 -7.62 15.25
C PHE A 341 15.71 -7.86 16.72
N GLN A 342 16.39 -8.84 17.28
CA GLN A 342 16.24 -9.22 18.68
C GLN A 342 17.41 -8.65 19.49
N PHE A 343 17.08 -7.95 20.58
CA PHE A 343 18.07 -7.47 21.53
C PHE A 343 17.64 -7.83 22.95
N ALA A 344 18.51 -8.52 23.68
CA ALA A 344 18.24 -8.99 25.04
C ALA A 344 16.91 -9.75 25.19
N GLY A 345 16.52 -10.55 24.19
CA GLY A 345 15.27 -11.31 24.19
C GLY A 345 14.01 -10.52 23.84
N VAL A 346 14.16 -9.23 23.47
CA VAL A 346 13.06 -8.37 23.05
C VAL A 346 13.11 -8.15 21.54
N ASN A 347 11.98 -8.35 20.87
CA ASN A 347 11.83 -8.04 19.46
C ASN A 347 11.71 -6.52 19.27
N ILE A 348 12.61 -5.94 18.49
CA ILE A 348 12.66 -4.50 18.21
C ILE A 348 12.40 -4.26 16.72
N PHE A 349 11.50 -3.34 16.45
CA PHE A 349 11.18 -2.86 15.10
C PHE A 349 11.78 -1.47 14.88
N PRO A 350 12.32 -1.17 13.70
CA PRO A 350 12.82 0.17 13.38
C PRO A 350 11.79 1.28 13.61
N SER A 351 10.50 1.02 13.34
CA SER A 351 9.40 1.97 13.56
C SER A 351 9.19 2.34 15.03
N ALA A 352 9.47 1.42 15.96
CA ALA A 352 9.40 1.71 17.40
C ALA A 352 10.52 2.66 17.83
N ILE A 353 11.72 2.49 17.27
CA ILE A 353 12.86 3.39 17.50
C ILE A 353 12.55 4.77 16.89
N GLU A 354 12.02 4.81 15.67
CA GLU A 354 11.61 6.06 15.03
C GLU A 354 10.65 6.85 15.89
N ASN A 355 9.61 6.20 16.42
CA ASN A 355 8.62 6.87 17.27
C ASN A 355 9.27 7.50 18.52
N LEU A 356 10.32 6.91 19.08
CA LEU A 356 11.05 7.48 20.21
C LEU A 356 11.96 8.65 19.77
N ILE A 357 12.69 8.50 18.67
CA ILE A 357 13.58 9.55 18.14
C ILE A 357 12.77 10.82 17.83
N ARG A 358 11.59 10.67 17.19
CA ARG A 358 10.71 11.78 16.80
C ARG A 358 10.07 12.53 17.98
N GLN A 359 10.17 12.00 19.20
CA GLN A 359 9.71 12.71 20.42
C GLN A 359 10.78 13.64 21.00
N VAL A 360 11.98 13.66 20.46
CA VAL A 360 13.12 14.45 20.95
C VAL A 360 13.49 15.49 19.92
N ASP A 361 13.12 16.75 20.16
CA ASP A 361 13.32 17.87 19.23
C ASP A 361 14.80 18.11 18.84
N ALA A 362 15.76 17.63 19.62
CA ALA A 362 17.18 17.80 19.37
C ALA A 362 17.73 16.89 18.26
N PHE A 363 16.99 15.86 17.84
CA PHE A 363 17.42 14.95 16.78
C PHE A 363 17.00 15.46 15.39
N SER A 364 17.84 15.17 14.39
CA SER A 364 17.50 15.46 12.99
C SER A 364 16.44 14.49 12.45
N ASN A 365 15.84 14.88 11.31
CA ASN A 365 14.88 14.01 10.62
C ASN A 365 15.54 12.80 9.95
N GLU A 366 16.84 12.82 9.74
CA GLU A 366 17.61 11.70 9.21
C GLU A 366 18.39 11.01 10.35
N TYR A 367 18.27 9.69 10.44
CA TYR A 367 18.94 8.86 11.40
C TYR A 367 19.30 7.50 10.81
N GLN A 368 20.22 6.79 11.44
CA GLN A 368 20.62 5.44 11.07
C GLN A 368 20.59 4.53 12.29
N ILE A 369 19.98 3.35 12.15
CA ILE A 369 20.02 2.30 13.16
C ILE A 369 21.18 1.36 12.81
N VAL A 370 22.15 1.29 13.68
CA VAL A 370 23.29 0.36 13.55
C VAL A 370 23.10 -0.79 14.51
N VAL A 371 22.86 -1.99 13.99
CA VAL A 371 22.78 -3.22 14.80
C VAL A 371 24.12 -3.94 14.69
N PRO A 372 24.95 -3.94 15.76
CA PRO A 372 26.21 -4.68 15.74
C PRO A 372 25.94 -6.18 15.61
N LYS A 373 26.66 -6.87 14.73
CA LYS A 373 26.63 -8.33 14.73
C LYS A 373 27.14 -8.80 16.09
N MET A 374 26.27 -9.42 16.86
CA MET A 374 26.74 -10.19 18.03
C MET A 374 27.48 -11.40 17.51
N GLY A 375 28.76 -11.51 17.91
CA GLY A 375 29.65 -12.59 17.54
C GLY A 375 29.26 -13.93 18.18
#